data_43e8a88e9818e723b57d2be1e00f9d12
#
_entry.id   43e8a88e9818e723b57d2be1e00f9d12
#
_cell.length_a   1.000
_cell.length_b   1.000
_cell.length_c   1.000
_cell.angle_alpha   90.00
_cell.angle_beta   90.00
_cell.angle_gamma   90.00
#
_symmetry.space_group_name_H-M   'P 1'
#
loop_
_entity.id
_entity.type
_entity.pdbx_description
1 polymer ?
#
loop_
_entity_poly.entity_id
_entity_poly.type
_entity_poly.pdbx_seq_one_letter_code
_entity_poly.pdbx_strand_id
1 'polypeptide(L)'
;APGIGWRAAFLMGAVLGLIIFFMRLWLPESPRWLMTHGRAAEAEAIVRGIEHRLGVGAAADAALPRVRLRSRHHTPLSEVARALFLSQRRRTAVGLALMAAQAFFYNAIFFTYALVLTDFYGIPSGEVGWYLLPFAAGNFMGPLLLGRLFDVIGRKPMIAFTYAASGLLLAGSGYLFYAGTLSATGQTVAWMVIFFFASAAASSAYLTVGETFPLEIRALAIAFFYAVGTGVGGIAGPWLFGHLIDSGSRASVFAGYLLGSALMIAAAFVESIWGVAAERKPLEAVARPLAFTN
;
A
#
# COMPACT_ATOMS: atom_id res chain seq x y z
N ALA A 1 27.62 -5.66 20.03
CA ALA A 1 27.67 -4.69 21.14
C ALA A 1 26.35 -3.91 21.17
N PRO A 2 25.62 -3.85 22.30
CA PRO A 2 24.28 -3.20 22.37
C PRO A 2 24.26 -1.73 21.90
N GLY A 3 25.37 -1.02 22.05
CA GLY A 3 25.50 0.39 21.67
C GLY A 3 25.69 0.66 20.17
N ILE A 4 25.98 -0.36 19.36
CA ILE A 4 26.29 -0.19 17.93
C ILE A 4 25.13 -0.68 17.04
N GLY A 5 24.36 -1.67 17.48
CA GLY A 5 23.37 -2.36 16.65
C GLY A 5 22.31 -1.43 16.04
N TRP A 6 21.69 -0.57 16.83
CA TRP A 6 20.71 0.40 16.33
C TRP A 6 21.32 1.44 15.38
N ARG A 7 22.58 1.88 15.66
CA ARG A 7 23.30 2.81 14.78
C ARG A 7 23.62 2.18 13.43
N ALA A 8 24.00 0.90 13.41
CA ALA A 8 24.24 0.15 12.18
C ALA A 8 22.95 0.00 11.34
N ALA A 9 21.79 -0.22 11.98
CA ALA A 9 20.51 -0.28 11.30
C ALA A 9 20.15 1.06 10.61
N PHE A 10 20.32 2.18 11.32
CA PHE A 10 20.13 3.52 10.74
C PHE A 10 21.14 3.81 9.63
N LEU A 11 22.41 3.40 9.79
CA LEU A 11 23.43 3.57 8.75
C LEU A 11 23.08 2.77 7.49
N MET A 12 22.61 1.53 7.62
CA MET A 12 22.11 0.76 6.47
C MET A 12 20.97 1.48 5.76
N GLY A 13 19.99 2.01 6.51
CA GLY A 13 18.90 2.81 5.94
C GLY A 13 19.41 4.03 5.19
N ALA A 14 20.39 4.75 5.74
CA ALA A 14 21.01 5.91 5.09
C ALA A 14 21.75 5.52 3.80
N VAL A 15 22.50 4.42 3.81
CA VAL A 15 23.19 3.89 2.60
C VAL A 15 22.18 3.51 1.52
N LEU A 16 21.11 2.80 1.87
CA LEU A 16 20.04 2.45 0.92
C LEU A 16 19.37 3.71 0.36
N GLY A 17 19.09 4.71 1.21
CA GLY A 17 18.56 5.99 0.77
C GLY A 17 19.48 6.72 -0.22
N LEU A 18 20.78 6.67 0.02
CA LEU A 18 21.78 7.25 -0.87
C LEU A 18 21.84 6.52 -2.22
N ILE A 19 21.75 5.18 -2.22
CA ILE A 19 21.67 4.38 -3.44
C ILE A 19 20.44 4.79 -4.27
N ILE A 20 19.28 4.89 -3.63
CA ILE A 20 18.02 5.31 -4.28
C ILE A 20 18.15 6.72 -4.87
N PHE A 21 18.80 7.64 -4.15
CA PHE A 21 19.07 8.99 -4.64
C PHE A 21 19.88 8.99 -5.94
N PHE A 22 20.96 8.21 -6.01
CA PHE A 22 21.75 8.08 -7.24
C PHE A 22 20.99 7.35 -8.35
N MET A 23 20.22 6.31 -8.04
CA MET A 23 19.39 5.61 -9.04
C MET A 23 18.38 6.56 -9.70
N ARG A 24 17.86 7.54 -8.97
CA ARG A 24 16.93 8.54 -9.51
C ARG A 24 17.55 9.40 -10.62
N LEU A 25 18.86 9.61 -10.63
CA LEU A 25 19.55 10.38 -11.68
C LEU A 25 19.50 9.69 -13.05
N TRP A 26 19.29 8.38 -13.08
CA TRP A 26 19.21 7.57 -14.32
C TRP A 26 17.78 7.33 -14.81
N LEU A 27 16.78 7.66 -13.98
CA LEU A 27 15.39 7.50 -14.38
C LEU A 27 14.95 8.68 -15.26
N PRO A 28 14.48 8.42 -16.50
CA PRO A 28 13.90 9.47 -17.32
C PRO A 28 12.58 9.96 -16.72
N GLU A 29 12.23 11.22 -17.01
CA GLU A 29 10.93 11.76 -16.62
C GLU A 29 9.78 11.01 -17.29
N SER A 30 8.60 11.03 -16.65
CA SER A 30 7.40 10.41 -17.20
C SER A 30 7.00 11.07 -18.52
N PRO A 31 6.87 10.32 -19.64
CA PRO A 31 6.39 10.87 -20.89
C PRO A 31 5.03 11.55 -20.77
N ARG A 32 4.13 11.01 -19.95
CA ARG A 32 2.82 11.61 -19.68
C ARG A 32 2.94 12.96 -18.97
N TRP A 33 3.83 13.08 -18.01
CA TRP A 33 4.09 14.33 -17.32
C TRP A 33 4.67 15.38 -18.29
N LEU A 34 5.64 14.99 -19.10
CA LEU A 34 6.25 15.87 -20.12
C LEU A 34 5.20 16.38 -21.13
N MET A 35 4.28 15.52 -21.58
CA MET A 35 3.21 15.90 -22.48
C MET A 35 2.28 16.97 -21.86
N THR A 36 1.88 16.79 -20.60
CA THR A 36 1.01 17.76 -19.91
C THR A 36 1.70 19.08 -19.61
N HIS A 37 3.04 19.11 -19.58
CA HIS A 37 3.85 20.32 -19.34
C HIS A 37 4.41 20.95 -20.63
N GLY A 38 3.90 20.56 -21.80
CA GLY A 38 4.28 21.14 -23.09
C GLY A 38 5.64 20.69 -23.64
N ARG A 39 6.27 19.67 -23.04
CA ARG A 39 7.56 19.10 -23.44
C ARG A 39 7.38 17.85 -24.33
N ALA A 40 6.55 17.97 -25.37
CA ALA A 40 6.15 16.85 -26.21
C ALA A 40 7.34 16.17 -26.92
N ALA A 41 8.30 16.94 -27.45
CA ALA A 41 9.44 16.38 -28.15
C ALA A 41 10.31 15.46 -27.27
N GLU A 42 10.47 15.80 -25.99
CA GLU A 42 11.21 14.98 -25.03
C GLU A 42 10.41 13.71 -24.67
N ALA A 43 9.09 13.85 -24.51
CA ALA A 43 8.21 12.70 -24.28
C ALA A 43 8.32 11.67 -25.42
N GLU A 44 8.25 12.15 -26.66
CA GLU A 44 8.39 11.30 -27.85
C GLU A 44 9.77 10.65 -27.96
N ALA A 45 10.84 11.37 -27.59
CA ALA A 45 12.19 10.80 -27.59
C ALA A 45 12.31 9.63 -26.59
N ILE A 46 11.74 9.78 -25.40
CA ILE A 46 11.74 8.72 -24.37
C ILE A 46 10.89 7.51 -24.84
N VAL A 47 9.69 7.75 -25.38
CA VAL A 47 8.82 6.69 -25.89
C VAL A 47 9.49 5.92 -27.01
N ARG A 48 10.06 6.61 -28.02
CA ARG A 48 10.83 5.96 -29.09
C ARG A 48 12.00 5.13 -28.57
N GLY A 49 12.69 5.62 -27.54
CA GLY A 49 13.77 4.86 -26.89
C GLY A 49 13.28 3.56 -26.23
N ILE A 50 12.09 3.58 -25.64
CA ILE A 50 11.46 2.40 -25.03
C ILE A 50 11.00 1.41 -26.13
N GLU A 51 10.32 1.90 -27.16
CA GLU A 51 9.84 1.09 -28.30
C GLU A 51 10.98 0.40 -29.01
N HIS A 52 12.07 1.11 -29.27
CA HIS A 52 13.28 0.54 -29.87
C HIS A 52 13.86 -0.61 -29.02
N ARG A 53 13.90 -0.48 -27.69
CA ARG A 53 14.38 -1.52 -26.79
C ARG A 53 13.46 -2.75 -26.75
N LEU A 54 12.16 -2.54 -26.95
CA LEU A 54 11.15 -3.61 -26.94
C LEU A 54 10.94 -4.25 -28.32
N GLY A 55 11.60 -3.73 -29.37
CA GLY A 55 11.42 -4.22 -30.74
C GLY A 55 10.03 -3.94 -31.31
N VAL A 56 9.29 -2.95 -30.75
CA VAL A 56 7.97 -2.56 -31.24
C VAL A 56 8.17 -1.62 -32.42
N GLY A 57 7.78 -2.06 -33.62
CA GLY A 57 7.93 -1.23 -34.85
C GLY A 57 6.88 -0.13 -34.92
N ALA A 58 7.19 0.92 -35.67
CA ALA A 58 6.35 2.11 -35.90
C ALA A 58 4.92 1.83 -36.46
N ALA A 59 4.64 0.60 -36.88
CA ALA A 59 3.32 0.19 -37.36
C ALA A 59 2.24 0.14 -36.27
N ALA A 60 2.62 0.06 -34.98
CA ALA A 60 1.69 0.07 -33.88
C ALA A 60 1.05 1.46 -33.62
N ASP A 61 1.68 2.51 -34.12
CA ASP A 61 1.32 3.91 -33.83
C ASP A 61 0.08 4.41 -34.61
N ALA A 62 -0.23 3.77 -35.76
CA ALA A 62 -1.30 4.24 -36.66
C ALA A 62 -2.73 3.88 -36.20
N ALA A 63 -2.89 2.92 -35.26
CA ALA A 63 -4.18 2.37 -34.86
C ALA A 63 -4.69 2.88 -33.50
N LEU A 64 -3.89 3.66 -32.76
CA LEU A 64 -4.27 4.10 -31.41
C LEU A 64 -5.07 5.40 -31.44
N PRO A 65 -6.17 5.50 -30.67
CA PRO A 65 -6.94 6.73 -30.56
C PRO A 65 -6.06 7.85 -29.96
N ARG A 66 -5.93 8.95 -30.69
CA ARG A 66 -5.17 10.12 -30.22
C ARG A 66 -5.98 10.90 -29.19
N VAL A 67 -5.34 11.21 -28.08
CA VAL A 67 -5.93 12.01 -26.99
C VAL A 67 -5.36 13.43 -27.08
N ARG A 68 -6.24 14.43 -27.13
CA ARG A 68 -5.85 15.84 -27.08
C ARG A 68 -5.74 16.27 -25.62
N LEU A 69 -4.59 16.73 -25.21
CA LEU A 69 -4.32 17.25 -23.86
C LEU A 69 -4.03 18.74 -23.95
N ARG A 70 -4.67 19.54 -23.08
CA ARG A 70 -4.30 20.94 -22.88
C ARG A 70 -3.10 20.98 -21.93
N SER A 71 -2.05 21.74 -22.29
CA SER A 71 -0.93 21.98 -21.39
C SER A 71 -1.42 22.69 -20.11
N ARG A 72 -1.02 22.16 -18.94
CA ARG A 72 -1.35 22.71 -17.63
C ARG A 72 -0.09 22.77 -16.78
N HIS A 73 0.30 23.98 -16.36
CA HIS A 73 1.46 24.17 -15.50
C HIS A 73 1.15 24.04 -14.00
N HIS A 74 -0.13 24.18 -13.63
CA HIS A 74 -0.56 24.15 -12.23
C HIS A 74 -2.00 23.62 -12.08
N THR A 75 -2.22 22.81 -11.04
CA THR A 75 -3.56 22.35 -10.63
C THR A 75 -3.86 22.93 -9.24
N PRO A 76 -4.82 23.86 -9.11
CA PRO A 76 -5.17 24.46 -7.82
C PRO A 76 -5.66 23.41 -6.81
N LEU A 77 -5.33 23.58 -5.52
CA LEU A 77 -5.77 22.67 -4.46
C LEU A 77 -7.31 22.57 -4.36
N SER A 78 -8.03 23.66 -4.69
CA SER A 78 -9.48 23.66 -4.75
C SER A 78 -10.04 22.71 -5.83
N GLU A 79 -9.36 22.60 -6.98
CA GLU A 79 -9.70 21.64 -8.04
C GLU A 79 -9.41 20.21 -7.59
N VAL A 80 -8.28 19.99 -6.90
CA VAL A 80 -7.96 18.69 -6.29
C VAL A 80 -9.04 18.29 -5.29
N ALA A 81 -9.39 19.17 -4.36
CA ALA A 81 -10.44 18.90 -3.38
C ALA A 81 -11.79 18.60 -4.05
N ARG A 82 -12.17 19.38 -5.07
CA ARG A 82 -13.40 19.14 -5.84
C ARG A 82 -13.36 17.79 -6.56
N ALA A 83 -12.24 17.43 -7.15
CA ALA A 83 -12.07 16.14 -7.83
C ALA A 83 -12.21 15.00 -6.82
N LEU A 84 -11.54 15.05 -5.67
CA LEU A 84 -11.61 14.03 -4.63
C LEU A 84 -13.02 13.90 -4.03
N PHE A 85 -13.58 14.97 -3.53
CA PHE A 85 -14.78 14.89 -2.68
C PHE A 85 -16.10 15.01 -3.44
N LEU A 86 -16.11 15.59 -4.64
CA LEU A 86 -17.34 15.75 -5.43
C LEU A 86 -17.35 14.84 -6.66
N SER A 87 -16.33 14.91 -7.53
CA SER A 87 -16.35 14.20 -8.80
C SER A 87 -16.00 12.72 -8.66
N GLN A 88 -15.04 12.37 -7.79
CA GLN A 88 -14.51 11.00 -7.63
C GLN A 88 -14.82 10.41 -6.24
N ARG A 89 -15.92 10.84 -5.60
CA ARG A 89 -16.25 10.49 -4.22
C ARG A 89 -16.20 8.98 -3.89
N ARG A 90 -16.63 8.12 -4.82
CA ARG A 90 -16.56 6.65 -4.62
C ARG A 90 -15.13 6.15 -4.60
N ARG A 91 -14.30 6.61 -5.53
CA ARG A 91 -12.87 6.27 -5.58
C ARG A 91 -12.11 6.81 -4.36
N THR A 92 -12.50 7.99 -3.89
CA THR A 92 -11.98 8.59 -2.65
C THR A 92 -12.34 7.74 -1.43
N ALA A 93 -13.58 7.26 -1.34
CA ALA A 93 -14.01 6.38 -0.26
C ALA A 93 -13.22 5.06 -0.27
N VAL A 94 -13.00 4.47 -1.46
CA VAL A 94 -12.14 3.28 -1.61
C VAL A 94 -10.72 3.58 -1.17
N GLY A 95 -10.09 4.63 -1.69
CA GLY A 95 -8.72 5.00 -1.31
C GLY A 95 -8.54 5.23 0.19
N LEU A 96 -9.47 5.95 0.82
CA LEU A 96 -9.46 6.19 2.27
C LEU A 96 -9.65 4.88 3.05
N ALA A 97 -10.63 4.05 2.67
CA ALA A 97 -10.89 2.79 3.35
C ALA A 97 -9.68 1.85 3.30
N LEU A 98 -9.09 1.67 2.11
CA LEU A 98 -7.92 0.81 1.93
C LEU A 98 -6.71 1.35 2.69
N MET A 99 -6.38 2.64 2.53
CA MET A 99 -5.21 3.24 3.17
C MET A 99 -5.33 3.32 4.69
N ALA A 100 -6.50 3.67 5.24
CA ALA A 100 -6.70 3.77 6.67
C ALA A 100 -6.71 2.38 7.33
N ALA A 101 -7.41 1.40 6.74
CA ALA A 101 -7.47 0.05 7.28
C ALA A 101 -6.09 -0.61 7.30
N GLN A 102 -5.33 -0.54 6.20
CA GLN A 102 -4.00 -1.12 6.16
C GLN A 102 -3.01 -0.39 7.09
N ALA A 103 -3.08 0.95 7.19
CA ALA A 103 -2.20 1.70 8.07
C ALA A 103 -2.46 1.36 9.55
N PHE A 104 -3.72 1.29 9.96
CA PHE A 104 -4.08 0.85 11.31
C PHE A 104 -3.58 -0.58 11.57
N PHE A 105 -3.91 -1.51 10.68
CA PHE A 105 -3.54 -2.92 10.80
C PHE A 105 -2.03 -3.14 10.92
N TYR A 106 -1.27 -2.53 10.01
CA TYR A 106 0.19 -2.64 10.01
C TYR A 106 0.81 -2.07 11.27
N ASN A 107 0.44 -0.83 11.61
CA ASN A 107 1.07 -0.14 12.73
C ASN A 107 0.65 -0.77 14.08
N ALA A 108 -0.61 -1.22 14.18
CA ALA A 108 -1.09 -1.91 15.37
C ALA A 108 -0.29 -3.18 15.69
N ILE A 109 0.03 -3.99 14.68
CA ILE A 109 0.74 -5.25 14.89
C ILE A 109 2.26 -5.01 14.88
N PHE A 110 2.78 -4.31 13.87
CA PHE A 110 4.22 -4.16 13.67
C PHE A 110 4.94 -3.44 14.83
N PHE A 111 4.33 -2.38 15.38
CA PHE A 111 4.93 -1.66 16.49
C PHE A 111 4.68 -2.30 17.86
N THR A 112 3.75 -3.24 17.96
CA THR A 112 3.40 -3.85 19.26
C THR A 112 3.74 -5.32 19.35
N TYR A 113 4.20 -5.97 18.27
CA TYR A 113 4.51 -7.40 18.29
C TYR A 113 5.57 -7.77 19.34
N ALA A 114 6.57 -6.90 19.55
CA ALA A 114 7.60 -7.09 20.54
C ALA A 114 7.02 -7.14 21.96
N LEU A 115 6.12 -6.21 22.29
CA LEU A 115 5.41 -6.17 23.57
C LEU A 115 4.56 -7.42 23.77
N VAL A 116 3.85 -7.87 22.73
CA VAL A 116 3.07 -9.11 22.83
C VAL A 116 3.96 -10.32 23.11
N LEU A 117 5.15 -10.42 22.48
CA LEU A 117 6.09 -11.51 22.73
C LEU A 117 6.70 -11.45 24.15
N THR A 118 7.05 -10.26 24.64
CA THR A 118 7.62 -10.11 25.98
C THR A 118 6.58 -10.31 27.06
N ASP A 119 5.44 -9.67 26.98
CA ASP A 119 4.48 -9.57 28.08
C ASP A 119 3.56 -10.79 28.18
N PHE A 120 3.21 -11.40 27.05
CA PHE A 120 2.31 -12.57 27.04
C PHE A 120 3.00 -13.93 26.85
N TYR A 121 4.19 -13.93 26.27
CA TYR A 121 4.96 -15.16 26.04
C TYR A 121 6.28 -15.23 26.81
N GLY A 122 6.67 -14.17 27.54
CA GLY A 122 7.88 -14.14 28.36
C GLY A 122 9.19 -14.22 27.55
N ILE A 123 9.16 -13.85 26.26
CA ILE A 123 10.37 -13.87 25.41
C ILE A 123 11.31 -12.75 25.85
N PRO A 124 12.59 -13.04 26.17
CA PRO A 124 13.56 -12.01 26.49
C PRO A 124 13.71 -10.99 25.36
N SER A 125 13.79 -9.70 25.70
CA SER A 125 13.89 -8.62 24.70
C SER A 125 15.06 -8.78 23.72
N GLY A 126 16.14 -9.43 24.13
CA GLY A 126 17.29 -9.73 23.28
C GLY A 126 17.03 -10.80 22.21
N GLU A 127 15.99 -11.62 22.37
CA GLU A 127 15.63 -12.71 21.44
C GLU A 127 14.50 -12.31 20.48
N VAL A 128 13.75 -11.27 20.77
CA VAL A 128 12.60 -10.81 19.97
C VAL A 128 12.97 -10.58 18.49
N GLY A 129 14.20 -10.15 18.23
CA GLY A 129 14.70 -9.93 16.86
C GLY A 129 14.65 -11.19 15.97
N TRP A 130 14.84 -12.38 16.55
CA TRP A 130 14.75 -13.63 15.78
C TRP A 130 13.33 -13.95 15.33
N TYR A 131 12.33 -13.57 16.12
CA TYR A 131 10.91 -13.71 15.78
C TYR A 131 10.48 -12.73 14.69
N LEU A 132 11.24 -11.64 14.46
CA LEU A 132 10.98 -10.70 13.38
C LEU A 132 11.31 -11.28 11.99
N LEU A 133 12.28 -12.21 11.90
CA LEU A 133 12.74 -12.72 10.62
C LEU A 133 11.65 -13.48 9.83
N PRO A 134 10.91 -14.46 10.41
CA PRO A 134 9.80 -15.10 9.72
C PRO A 134 8.70 -14.12 9.32
N PHE A 135 8.39 -13.17 10.20
CA PHE A 135 7.43 -12.12 9.93
C PHE A 135 7.84 -11.25 8.72
N ALA A 136 9.10 -10.81 8.66
CA ALA A 136 9.65 -10.06 7.55
C ALA A 136 9.64 -10.89 6.24
N ALA A 137 9.93 -12.21 6.33
CA ALA A 137 9.85 -13.11 5.19
C ALA A 137 8.42 -13.17 4.61
N GLY A 138 7.40 -13.33 5.45
CA GLY A 138 5.99 -13.29 5.00
C GLY A 138 5.66 -11.97 4.30
N ASN A 139 6.06 -10.86 4.90
CA ASN A 139 5.85 -9.52 4.37
C ASN A 139 6.52 -9.30 3.00
N PHE A 140 7.68 -9.87 2.77
CA PHE A 140 8.40 -9.81 1.49
C PHE A 140 7.78 -10.73 0.44
N MET A 141 7.48 -11.98 0.82
CA MET A 141 7.00 -13.01 -0.11
C MET A 141 5.58 -12.72 -0.62
N GLY A 142 4.75 -12.04 0.15
CA GLY A 142 3.36 -11.73 -0.23
C GLY A 142 3.26 -11.00 -1.57
N PRO A 143 3.77 -9.76 -1.71
CA PRO A 143 3.74 -9.03 -2.98
C PRO A 143 4.49 -9.76 -4.11
N LEU A 144 5.60 -10.44 -3.79
CA LEU A 144 6.39 -11.16 -4.78
C LEU A 144 5.59 -12.29 -5.46
N LEU A 145 4.89 -13.09 -4.69
CA LEU A 145 4.14 -14.24 -5.19
C LEU A 145 2.73 -13.86 -5.66
N LEU A 146 2.05 -12.98 -4.94
CA LEU A 146 0.67 -12.60 -5.26
C LEU A 146 0.60 -11.48 -6.32
N GLY A 147 1.66 -10.69 -6.51
CA GLY A 147 1.64 -9.50 -7.37
C GLY A 147 1.14 -9.79 -8.78
N ARG A 148 1.60 -10.88 -9.41
CA ARG A 148 1.14 -11.27 -10.75
C ARG A 148 -0.37 -11.58 -10.81
N LEU A 149 -0.94 -12.05 -9.72
CA LEU A 149 -2.36 -12.41 -9.68
C LEU A 149 -3.27 -11.18 -9.80
N PHE A 150 -2.82 -10.00 -9.37
CA PHE A 150 -3.54 -8.74 -9.56
C PHE A 150 -3.71 -8.37 -11.04
N ASP A 151 -2.81 -8.82 -11.91
CA ASP A 151 -2.91 -8.61 -13.35
C ASP A 151 -3.66 -9.73 -14.08
N VAL A 152 -3.68 -10.94 -13.53
CA VAL A 152 -4.28 -12.13 -14.16
C VAL A 152 -5.72 -12.35 -13.72
N ILE A 153 -5.97 -12.32 -12.41
CA ILE A 153 -7.32 -12.49 -11.82
C ILE A 153 -8.08 -11.16 -11.88
N GLY A 154 -7.36 -10.05 -11.70
CA GLY A 154 -7.88 -8.69 -11.72
C GLY A 154 -7.62 -7.93 -10.43
N ARG A 155 -7.56 -6.59 -10.54
CA ARG A 155 -7.28 -5.68 -9.41
C ARG A 155 -8.33 -5.84 -8.30
N LYS A 156 -9.59 -5.59 -8.65
CA LYS A 156 -10.71 -5.56 -7.71
C LYS A 156 -10.87 -6.86 -6.90
N PRO A 157 -10.95 -8.07 -7.51
CA PRO A 157 -11.09 -9.30 -6.73
C PRO A 157 -9.88 -9.63 -5.87
N MET A 158 -8.66 -9.36 -6.36
CA MET A 158 -7.44 -9.64 -5.59
C MET A 158 -7.26 -8.69 -4.41
N ILE A 159 -7.59 -7.40 -4.57
CA ILE A 159 -7.57 -6.43 -3.47
C ILE A 159 -8.58 -6.86 -2.39
N ALA A 160 -9.83 -7.08 -2.78
CA ALA A 160 -10.87 -7.53 -1.85
C ALA A 160 -10.47 -8.83 -1.13
N PHE A 161 -9.92 -9.81 -1.86
CA PHE A 161 -9.46 -11.07 -1.29
C PHE A 161 -8.32 -10.87 -0.29
N THR A 162 -7.28 -10.13 -0.63
CA THR A 162 -6.10 -9.96 0.26
C THR A 162 -6.46 -9.20 1.53
N TYR A 163 -7.33 -8.19 1.45
CA TYR A 163 -7.86 -7.48 2.62
C TYR A 163 -8.74 -8.39 3.49
N ALA A 164 -9.68 -9.13 2.90
CA ALA A 164 -10.55 -10.05 3.63
C ALA A 164 -9.75 -11.18 4.28
N ALA A 165 -8.81 -11.80 3.54
CA ALA A 165 -7.97 -12.86 4.06
C ALA A 165 -7.13 -12.40 5.27
N SER A 166 -6.50 -11.21 5.17
CA SER A 166 -5.74 -10.64 6.29
C SER A 166 -6.62 -10.40 7.52
N GLY A 167 -7.82 -9.85 7.33
CA GLY A 167 -8.75 -9.62 8.42
C GLY A 167 -9.23 -10.92 9.07
N LEU A 168 -9.65 -11.91 8.27
CA LEU A 168 -10.12 -13.21 8.79
C LEU A 168 -9.02 -13.98 9.52
N LEU A 169 -7.80 -13.99 8.96
CA LEU A 169 -6.66 -14.64 9.60
C LEU A 169 -6.29 -13.95 10.92
N LEU A 170 -6.39 -12.60 10.99
CA LEU A 170 -6.16 -11.88 12.24
C LEU A 170 -7.22 -12.20 13.29
N ALA A 171 -8.50 -12.28 12.91
CA ALA A 171 -9.56 -12.67 13.84
C ALA A 171 -9.34 -14.10 14.37
N GLY A 172 -9.01 -15.06 13.48
CA GLY A 172 -8.75 -16.45 13.84
C GLY A 172 -7.52 -16.59 14.75
N SER A 173 -6.40 -15.99 14.38
CA SER A 173 -5.19 -16.02 15.22
C SER A 173 -5.37 -15.27 16.53
N GLY A 174 -6.13 -14.17 16.52
CA GLY A 174 -6.51 -13.43 17.73
C GLY A 174 -7.34 -14.26 18.69
N TYR A 175 -8.28 -15.05 18.18
CA TYR A 175 -9.05 -16.00 19.00
C TYR A 175 -8.14 -17.08 19.61
N LEU A 176 -7.23 -17.68 18.84
CA LEU A 176 -6.27 -18.66 19.34
C LEU A 176 -5.31 -18.05 20.38
N PHE A 177 -4.91 -16.78 20.20
CA PHE A 177 -4.15 -16.03 21.19
C PHE A 177 -4.96 -15.83 22.49
N TYR A 178 -6.21 -15.41 22.37
CA TYR A 178 -7.13 -15.24 23.51
C TYR A 178 -7.30 -16.56 24.27
N ALA A 179 -7.53 -17.66 23.56
CA ALA A 179 -7.67 -18.99 24.13
C ALA A 179 -6.37 -19.55 24.77
N GLY A 180 -5.22 -18.87 24.60
CA GLY A 180 -3.94 -19.31 25.14
C GLY A 180 -3.37 -20.56 24.47
N THR A 181 -3.86 -20.93 23.27
CA THR A 181 -3.45 -22.15 22.57
C THR A 181 -2.21 -21.97 21.70
N LEU A 182 -1.82 -20.73 21.38
CA LEU A 182 -0.63 -20.44 20.60
C LEU A 182 0.60 -20.33 21.49
N SER A 183 1.69 -20.95 21.07
CA SER A 183 3.05 -20.66 21.56
C SER A 183 3.59 -19.38 20.92
N ALA A 184 4.69 -18.83 21.41
CA ALA A 184 5.38 -17.69 20.78
C ALA A 184 5.71 -17.94 19.30
N THR A 185 6.22 -19.13 18.98
CA THR A 185 6.50 -19.55 17.61
C THR A 185 5.21 -19.65 16.78
N GLY A 186 4.14 -20.24 17.36
CA GLY A 186 2.84 -20.34 16.69
C GLY A 186 2.25 -18.97 16.38
N GLN A 187 2.35 -18.01 17.30
CA GLN A 187 1.93 -16.63 17.10
C GLN A 187 2.74 -15.95 15.99
N THR A 188 4.05 -16.15 15.95
CA THR A 188 4.94 -15.61 14.91
C THR A 188 4.61 -16.18 13.54
N VAL A 189 4.36 -17.49 13.44
CA VAL A 189 3.93 -18.13 12.18
C VAL A 189 2.57 -17.59 11.73
N ALA A 190 1.63 -17.40 12.67
CA ALA A 190 0.34 -16.77 12.34
C ALA A 190 0.54 -15.37 11.76
N TRP A 191 1.37 -14.53 12.39
CA TRP A 191 1.70 -13.20 11.86
C TRP A 191 2.42 -13.25 10.51
N MET A 192 3.34 -14.20 10.29
CA MET A 192 4.00 -14.40 9.00
C MET A 192 2.96 -14.65 7.89
N VAL A 193 2.00 -15.53 8.14
CA VAL A 193 0.92 -15.84 7.18
C VAL A 193 -0.01 -14.65 6.97
N ILE A 194 -0.38 -13.96 8.05
CA ILE A 194 -1.20 -12.74 7.98
C ILE A 194 -0.53 -11.67 7.12
N PHE A 195 0.76 -11.40 7.39
CA PHE A 195 1.50 -10.36 6.68
C PHE A 195 1.87 -10.75 5.25
N PHE A 196 1.88 -12.01 4.91
CA PHE A 196 1.93 -12.47 3.52
C PHE A 196 0.77 -11.89 2.69
N PHE A 197 -0.46 -11.94 3.21
CA PHE A 197 -1.61 -11.34 2.54
C PHE A 197 -1.69 -9.82 2.74
N ALA A 198 -1.44 -9.34 3.94
CA ALA A 198 -1.53 -7.93 4.30
C ALA A 198 -0.51 -7.06 3.54
N SER A 199 0.67 -7.59 3.23
CA SER A 199 1.68 -6.88 2.45
C SER A 199 1.23 -6.67 1.00
N ALA A 200 0.63 -7.68 0.39
CA ALA A 200 0.03 -7.55 -0.94
C ALA A 200 -1.15 -6.57 -0.92
N ALA A 201 -1.99 -6.63 0.12
CA ALA A 201 -3.09 -5.70 0.35
C ALA A 201 -2.59 -4.25 0.47
N ALA A 202 -1.58 -4.00 1.30
CA ALA A 202 -0.99 -2.67 1.47
C ALA A 202 -0.42 -2.10 0.17
N SER A 203 0.34 -2.91 -0.57
CA SER A 203 0.90 -2.51 -1.87
C SER A 203 -0.20 -2.16 -2.87
N SER A 204 -1.29 -2.93 -2.88
CA SER A 204 -2.42 -2.72 -3.78
C SER A 204 -3.22 -1.44 -3.49
N ALA A 205 -3.23 -0.94 -2.25
CA ALA A 205 -3.86 0.33 -1.90
C ALA A 205 -3.20 1.50 -2.65
N TYR A 206 -1.87 1.53 -2.70
CA TYR A 206 -1.12 2.54 -3.48
C TYR A 206 -1.35 2.39 -4.97
N LEU A 207 -1.37 1.15 -5.47
CA LEU A 207 -1.65 0.84 -6.86
C LEU A 207 -3.04 1.35 -7.27
N THR A 208 -4.06 1.08 -6.45
CA THR A 208 -5.44 1.53 -6.67
C THR A 208 -5.52 3.04 -6.81
N VAL A 209 -4.93 3.80 -5.88
CA VAL A 209 -4.91 5.26 -5.98
C VAL A 209 -4.11 5.73 -7.19
N GLY A 210 -2.96 5.09 -7.47
CA GLY A 210 -2.11 5.40 -8.62
C GLY A 210 -2.79 5.18 -9.98
N GLU A 211 -3.71 4.23 -10.09
CA GLU A 211 -4.39 3.90 -11.36
C GLU A 211 -5.76 4.58 -11.52
N THR A 212 -6.43 4.91 -10.40
CA THR A 212 -7.83 5.35 -10.45
C THR A 212 -8.02 6.86 -10.44
N PHE A 213 -6.97 7.65 -10.20
CA PHE A 213 -7.04 9.11 -10.21
C PHE A 213 -6.37 9.73 -11.43
N PRO A 214 -6.92 10.85 -11.96
CA PRO A 214 -6.33 11.60 -13.07
C PRO A 214 -4.86 11.95 -12.82
N LEU A 215 -4.07 11.97 -13.90
CA LEU A 215 -2.62 12.18 -13.83
C LEU A 215 -2.24 13.45 -13.06
N GLU A 216 -2.98 14.55 -13.29
CA GLU A 216 -2.67 15.87 -12.76
C GLU A 216 -2.83 15.96 -11.24
N ILE A 217 -3.68 15.12 -10.64
CA ILE A 217 -3.94 15.11 -9.20
C ILE A 217 -3.45 13.85 -8.50
N ARG A 218 -2.92 12.87 -9.24
CA ARG A 218 -2.55 11.54 -8.75
C ARG A 218 -1.59 11.59 -7.57
N ALA A 219 -0.49 12.36 -7.71
CA ALA A 219 0.51 12.48 -6.65
C ALA A 219 -0.08 13.11 -5.37
N LEU A 220 -0.93 14.15 -5.54
CA LEU A 220 -1.62 14.78 -4.41
C LEU A 220 -2.66 13.87 -3.78
N ALA A 221 -3.37 13.06 -4.58
CA ALA A 221 -4.30 12.06 -4.08
C ALA A 221 -3.57 10.98 -3.27
N ILE A 222 -2.47 10.44 -3.76
CA ILE A 222 -1.63 9.49 -3.01
C ILE A 222 -1.15 10.12 -1.70
N ALA A 223 -0.60 11.34 -1.76
CA ALA A 223 -0.11 12.05 -0.58
C ALA A 223 -1.24 12.28 0.46
N PHE A 224 -2.41 12.68 0.01
CA PHE A 224 -3.58 12.89 0.86
C PHE A 224 -4.01 11.59 1.55
N PHE A 225 -4.22 10.52 0.80
CA PHE A 225 -4.66 9.24 1.38
C PHE A 225 -3.62 8.63 2.30
N TYR A 226 -2.34 8.76 1.94
CA TYR A 226 -1.24 8.33 2.80
C TYR A 226 -1.21 9.14 4.11
N ALA A 227 -1.28 10.47 4.03
CA ALA A 227 -1.25 11.33 5.21
C ALA A 227 -2.44 11.05 6.14
N VAL A 228 -3.66 10.93 5.60
CA VAL A 228 -4.86 10.62 6.39
C VAL A 228 -4.77 9.19 6.96
N GLY A 229 -4.45 8.20 6.13
CA GLY A 229 -4.33 6.81 6.56
C GLY A 229 -3.27 6.62 7.65
N THR A 230 -2.07 7.16 7.43
CA THR A 230 -0.98 7.07 8.41
C THR A 230 -1.24 7.92 9.64
N GLY A 231 -1.83 9.12 9.49
CA GLY A 231 -2.20 9.99 10.60
C GLY A 231 -3.22 9.33 11.52
N VAL A 232 -4.27 8.72 10.95
CA VAL A 232 -5.30 8.03 11.75
C VAL A 232 -4.81 6.65 12.19
N GLY A 233 -4.44 5.79 11.24
CA GLY A 233 -4.08 4.40 11.53
C GLY A 233 -2.73 4.26 12.23
N GLY A 234 -1.73 5.04 11.80
CA GLY A 234 -0.37 5.00 12.35
C GLY A 234 -0.23 5.56 13.76
N ILE A 235 -1.12 6.46 14.16
CA ILE A 235 -1.17 6.99 15.54
C ILE A 235 -2.12 6.15 16.38
N ALA A 236 -3.36 5.94 15.91
CA ALA A 236 -4.39 5.25 16.68
C ALA A 236 -4.05 3.78 16.93
N GLY A 237 -3.40 3.08 15.97
CA GLY A 237 -3.03 1.69 16.11
C GLY A 237 -2.08 1.44 17.30
N PRO A 238 -0.86 1.96 17.30
CA PRO A 238 0.10 1.78 18.40
C PRO A 238 -0.41 2.32 19.74
N TRP A 239 -1.09 3.47 19.73
CA TRP A 239 -1.66 4.05 20.94
C TRP A 239 -2.70 3.13 21.59
N LEU A 240 -3.66 2.64 20.80
CA LEU A 240 -4.70 1.73 21.28
C LEU A 240 -4.09 0.42 21.77
N PHE A 241 -3.24 -0.22 20.94
CA PHE A 241 -2.65 -1.51 21.29
C PHE A 241 -1.67 -1.41 22.48
N GLY A 242 -0.95 -0.30 22.66
CA GLY A 242 -0.18 -0.05 23.85
C GLY A 242 -1.05 -0.15 25.12
N HIS A 243 -2.17 0.55 25.16
CA HIS A 243 -3.11 0.49 26.30
C HIS A 243 -3.75 -0.89 26.48
N LEU A 244 -4.08 -1.58 25.38
CA LEU A 244 -4.66 -2.92 25.46
C LEU A 244 -3.65 -3.95 26.00
N ILE A 245 -2.37 -3.83 25.64
CA ILE A 245 -1.29 -4.70 26.11
C ILE A 245 -0.97 -4.40 27.58
N ASP A 246 -0.85 -3.11 27.94
CA ASP A 246 -0.61 -2.66 29.33
C ASP A 246 -1.66 -3.17 30.31
N SER A 247 -2.88 -3.46 29.84
CA SER A 247 -3.91 -4.09 30.67
C SER A 247 -3.57 -5.53 31.15
N GLY A 248 -2.56 -6.17 30.55
CA GLY A 248 -2.21 -7.58 30.81
C GLY A 248 -3.27 -8.60 30.38
N SER A 249 -4.36 -8.14 29.74
CA SER A 249 -5.51 -8.97 29.40
C SER A 249 -5.45 -9.45 27.95
N ARG A 250 -5.38 -10.76 27.73
CA ARG A 250 -5.51 -11.37 26.39
C ARG A 250 -6.84 -11.01 25.73
N ALA A 251 -7.91 -10.87 26.51
CA ALA A 251 -9.23 -10.47 25.99
C ALA A 251 -9.22 -9.04 25.43
N SER A 252 -8.54 -8.13 26.10
CA SER A 252 -8.40 -6.74 25.62
C SER A 252 -7.62 -6.68 24.32
N VAL A 253 -6.49 -7.37 24.22
CA VAL A 253 -5.70 -7.45 22.96
C VAL A 253 -6.50 -8.11 21.85
N PHE A 254 -7.25 -9.16 22.14
CA PHE A 254 -8.14 -9.82 21.18
C PHE A 254 -9.22 -8.86 20.64
N ALA A 255 -9.82 -8.03 21.50
CA ALA A 255 -10.75 -7.00 21.06
C ALA A 255 -10.09 -6.00 20.07
N GLY A 256 -8.83 -5.64 20.31
CA GLY A 256 -8.03 -4.85 19.36
C GLY A 256 -7.82 -5.57 18.01
N TYR A 257 -7.51 -6.86 18.04
CA TYR A 257 -7.39 -7.67 16.82
C TYR A 257 -8.71 -7.78 16.06
N LEU A 258 -9.84 -7.91 16.76
CA LEU A 258 -11.16 -7.89 16.13
C LEU A 258 -11.46 -6.54 15.46
N LEU A 259 -11.07 -5.42 16.08
CA LEU A 259 -11.19 -4.10 15.46
C LEU A 259 -10.36 -4.01 14.18
N GLY A 260 -9.08 -4.41 14.23
CA GLY A 260 -8.22 -4.44 13.04
C GLY A 260 -8.77 -5.34 11.93
N SER A 261 -9.28 -6.51 12.30
CA SER A 261 -9.96 -7.44 11.39
C SER A 261 -11.20 -6.82 10.75
N ALA A 262 -12.06 -6.19 11.55
CA ALA A 262 -13.27 -5.51 11.06
C ALA A 262 -12.96 -4.39 10.08
N LEU A 263 -11.92 -3.59 10.34
CA LEU A 263 -11.47 -2.53 9.42
C LEU A 263 -10.99 -3.11 8.08
N MET A 264 -10.20 -4.19 8.09
CA MET A 264 -9.74 -4.85 6.87
C MET A 264 -10.90 -5.46 6.07
N ILE A 265 -11.84 -6.14 6.74
CA ILE A 265 -13.03 -6.73 6.10
C ILE A 265 -13.95 -5.63 5.54
N ALA A 266 -14.14 -4.54 6.28
CA ALA A 266 -14.91 -3.39 5.80
C ALA A 266 -14.26 -2.76 4.54
N ALA A 267 -12.95 -2.62 4.52
CA ALA A 267 -12.21 -2.13 3.36
C ALA A 267 -12.35 -3.09 2.16
N ALA A 268 -12.27 -4.41 2.39
CA ALA A 268 -12.54 -5.42 1.36
C ALA A 268 -13.96 -5.32 0.79
N PHE A 269 -14.95 -5.06 1.63
CA PHE A 269 -16.32 -4.85 1.22
C PHE A 269 -16.50 -3.58 0.40
N VAL A 270 -15.91 -2.46 0.83
CA VAL A 270 -15.91 -1.21 0.08
C VAL A 270 -15.27 -1.38 -1.29
N GLU A 271 -14.13 -2.07 -1.38
CA GLU A 271 -13.47 -2.41 -2.64
C GLU A 271 -14.36 -3.29 -3.51
N SER A 272 -15.00 -4.30 -2.94
CA SER A 272 -15.89 -5.22 -3.68
C SER A 272 -17.10 -4.52 -4.30
N ILE A 273 -17.56 -3.41 -3.73
CA ILE A 273 -18.69 -2.64 -4.26
C ILE A 273 -18.20 -1.57 -5.24
N TRP A 274 -17.23 -0.73 -4.81
CA TRP A 274 -16.85 0.50 -5.53
C TRP A 274 -15.48 0.42 -6.19
N GLY A 275 -14.74 -0.67 -6.02
CA GLY A 275 -13.45 -0.90 -6.65
C GLY A 275 -13.53 -0.87 -8.16
N VAL A 276 -12.45 -0.46 -8.79
CA VAL A 276 -12.34 -0.31 -10.25
C VAL A 276 -11.46 -1.41 -10.82
N ALA A 277 -11.98 -2.13 -11.81
CA ALA A 277 -11.22 -3.09 -12.59
C ALA A 277 -10.32 -2.34 -13.59
N ALA A 278 -9.10 -2.05 -13.14
CA ALA A 278 -8.11 -1.25 -13.89
C ALA A 278 -7.08 -2.11 -14.64
N GLU A 279 -7.08 -3.42 -14.43
CA GLU A 279 -6.13 -4.35 -15.02
C GLU A 279 -6.15 -4.30 -16.56
N ARG A 280 -4.96 -4.26 -17.16
CA ARG A 280 -4.74 -4.29 -18.61
C ARG A 280 -5.47 -3.20 -19.40
N LYS A 281 -5.88 -2.12 -18.73
CA LYS A 281 -6.51 -0.96 -19.37
C LYS A 281 -5.56 0.22 -19.43
N PRO A 282 -5.60 1.03 -20.50
CA PRO A 282 -4.88 2.30 -20.51
C PRO A 282 -5.34 3.17 -19.33
N LEU A 283 -4.40 3.85 -18.66
CA LEU A 283 -4.73 4.69 -17.49
C LEU A 283 -5.74 5.79 -17.83
N GLU A 284 -5.71 6.31 -19.05
CA GLU A 284 -6.63 7.33 -19.57
C GLU A 284 -8.07 6.80 -19.72
N ALA A 285 -8.23 5.51 -19.95
CA ALA A 285 -9.55 4.86 -19.98
C ALA A 285 -10.10 4.63 -18.56
N VAL A 286 -9.22 4.39 -17.59
CA VAL A 286 -9.60 4.22 -16.17
C VAL A 286 -9.87 5.58 -15.51
N ALA A 287 -8.97 6.54 -15.71
CA ALA A 287 -9.04 7.88 -15.11
C ALA A 287 -8.71 8.93 -16.17
N ARG A 288 -9.74 9.53 -16.78
CA ARG A 288 -9.56 10.59 -17.79
C ARG A 288 -8.77 11.75 -17.19
N PRO A 289 -7.73 12.23 -17.87
CA PRO A 289 -7.00 13.43 -17.46
C PRO A 289 -7.95 14.63 -17.33
N LEU A 290 -7.70 15.50 -16.36
CA LEU A 290 -8.45 16.76 -16.21
C LEU A 290 -8.18 17.73 -17.39
N ALA A 291 -7.02 17.59 -18.02
CA ALA A 291 -6.61 18.33 -19.19
C ALA A 291 -7.22 17.83 -20.52
N PHE A 292 -8.07 16.79 -20.47
CA PHE A 292 -8.72 16.24 -21.65
C PHE A 292 -9.67 17.26 -22.29
N THR A 293 -9.53 17.50 -23.58
CA THR A 293 -10.48 18.29 -24.38
C THR A 293 -11.16 17.38 -25.41
N ASN A 294 -12.47 17.46 -25.49
CA ASN A 294 -13.24 16.76 -26.53
C ASN A 294 -12.85 17.21 -27.93
#